data_9c058e82b03f7951fac231e05f833f86
#
_entry.id   9c058e82b03f7951fac231e05f833f86
#
_cell.length_a   1.000
_cell.length_b   1.000
_cell.length_c   1.000
_cell.angle_alpha   90.00
_cell.angle_beta   90.00
_cell.angle_gamma   90.00
#
_symmetry.space_group_name_H-M   'P 1'
#
loop_
_entity.id
_entity.type
_entity.pdbx_description
1 polymer ?
#
loop_
_entity_poly.entity_id
_entity_poly.type
_entity_poly.pdbx_seq_one_letter_code
_entity_poly.pdbx_strand_id
1 'polypeptide(L)'
;MSASDDASPKVSDLSVEEMMKMFSDKMSEQMNPSLASKAPKEAVDKYFRTRNLEASTEYTHRSALYNHFVVWCEEVSGIDDMSELTGSDLADYRVWRREEAPTKVEELRPKSEQSQQKILRVFIKRCEKWEFVTPGLHEYVLIPKLNRSDEVRDEILDSHTAKQILDWLARYEYASLHHVIWLLYAESGARLGGIHSLDVSDYVSERDGGYLELRHRPEAGTTLKNGEEGERDVSITQDICNILEDYLDDKRVDQTDEYGRTPLLTTSHGRVSKSTIRTYFYAWTRPCAVGMECPYNRDPDECDAAKRNNWAYECPDSLSTHPIRKGYITAELKAGVPKTLLSERCDVSEKILDKHYDHRTEQEKMKARRIAIEMSHKRNPRYGA
;
A
#
# COMPACT_ATOMS: atom_id res chain seq x y z
N MET A 1 -27.74 -54.12 -42.85
CA MET A 1 -29.14 -54.04 -42.54
C MET A 1 -29.22 -54.09 -41.00
N SER A 2 -29.64 -53.17 -40.24
CA SER A 2 -30.57 -52.05 -40.40
C SER A 2 -30.06 -50.84 -39.53
N ALA A 3 -30.16 -49.67 -40.08
CA ALA A 3 -29.98 -48.42 -39.37
C ALA A 3 -31.22 -48.19 -38.51
N SER A 4 -31.06 -47.90 -37.22
CA SER A 4 -32.11 -47.37 -36.36
C SER A 4 -32.03 -45.86 -36.40
N ASP A 5 -33.00 -45.22 -37.07
CA ASP A 5 -33.30 -43.80 -37.02
C ASP A 5 -33.70 -43.45 -35.60
N ASP A 6 -32.85 -42.73 -34.89
CA ASP A 6 -33.18 -42.04 -33.64
C ASP A 6 -33.65 -40.62 -34.00
N ALA A 7 -34.92 -40.49 -34.43
CA ALA A 7 -35.53 -39.22 -34.73
C ALA A 7 -36.08 -38.60 -33.43
N SER A 8 -35.38 -37.58 -32.91
CA SER A 8 -35.92 -36.73 -31.84
C SER A 8 -37.34 -36.24 -32.19
N PRO A 9 -38.33 -36.32 -31.28
CA PRO A 9 -39.68 -35.93 -31.55
C PRO A 9 -39.77 -34.43 -31.90
N LYS A 10 -40.49 -34.11 -32.96
CA LYS A 10 -40.75 -32.72 -33.36
C LYS A 10 -41.63 -32.05 -32.32
N VAL A 11 -41.39 -30.78 -32.03
CA VAL A 11 -42.14 -29.96 -31.03
C VAL A 11 -43.66 -29.94 -31.29
N SER A 12 -44.08 -30.22 -32.52
CA SER A 12 -45.52 -30.32 -32.91
C SER A 12 -46.26 -31.53 -32.37
N ASP A 13 -45.53 -32.56 -31.86
CA ASP A 13 -46.11 -33.85 -31.49
C ASP A 13 -46.13 -34.04 -29.94
N LEU A 14 -45.75 -33.04 -29.19
CA LEU A 14 -45.74 -33.04 -27.74
C LEU A 14 -47.08 -32.58 -27.15
N SER A 15 -47.55 -33.29 -26.13
CA SER A 15 -48.72 -32.85 -25.35
C SER A 15 -48.41 -31.58 -24.57
N VAL A 16 -49.44 -30.84 -24.16
CA VAL A 16 -49.32 -29.60 -23.36
C VAL A 16 -48.56 -29.87 -22.05
N GLU A 17 -48.75 -31.06 -21.44
CA GLU A 17 -48.03 -31.48 -20.23
C GLU A 17 -46.53 -31.70 -20.49
N GLU A 18 -46.18 -32.33 -21.62
CA GLU A 18 -44.77 -32.51 -22.01
C GLU A 18 -44.09 -31.20 -22.38
N MET A 19 -44.80 -30.27 -23.04
CA MET A 19 -44.28 -28.94 -23.29
C MET A 19 -44.13 -28.14 -22.00
N MET A 20 -45.05 -28.20 -21.04
CA MET A 20 -44.90 -27.59 -19.74
C MET A 20 -43.76 -28.15 -18.94
N LYS A 21 -43.56 -29.48 -18.97
CA LYS A 21 -42.43 -30.12 -18.31
C LYS A 21 -41.13 -29.72 -18.96
N MET A 22 -41.04 -29.71 -20.28
CA MET A 22 -39.84 -29.29 -21.03
C MET A 22 -39.51 -27.79 -20.81
N PHE A 23 -40.58 -26.94 -20.67
CA PHE A 23 -40.41 -25.52 -20.33
C PHE A 23 -39.97 -25.35 -18.87
N SER A 24 -40.54 -26.14 -17.94
CA SER A 24 -40.13 -26.19 -16.54
C SER A 24 -38.68 -26.68 -16.38
N ASP A 25 -38.34 -27.75 -17.09
CA ASP A 25 -36.96 -28.28 -17.05
C ASP A 25 -35.95 -27.32 -17.68
N LYS A 26 -36.28 -26.68 -18.81
CA LYS A 26 -35.45 -25.58 -19.38
C LYS A 26 -35.38 -24.33 -18.52
N MET A 27 -36.48 -23.94 -17.88
CA MET A 27 -36.43 -22.86 -16.90
C MET A 27 -35.61 -23.25 -15.67
N SER A 28 -35.71 -24.49 -15.19
CA SER A 28 -34.86 -25.01 -14.12
C SER A 28 -33.39 -25.03 -14.50
N GLU A 29 -33.04 -25.47 -15.72
CA GLU A 29 -31.67 -25.43 -16.23
C GLU A 29 -31.15 -23.97 -16.41
N GLN A 30 -32.01 -23.05 -16.83
CA GLN A 30 -31.65 -21.62 -16.91
C GLN A 30 -31.58 -20.93 -15.54
N MET A 31 -32.36 -21.39 -14.55
CA MET A 31 -32.34 -20.87 -13.17
C MET A 31 -31.27 -21.54 -12.31
N ASN A 32 -30.76 -22.73 -12.68
CA ASN A 32 -29.65 -23.41 -12.02
C ASN A 32 -28.66 -23.89 -13.09
N PRO A 33 -27.76 -23.03 -13.59
CA PRO A 33 -26.71 -23.50 -14.47
C PRO A 33 -25.91 -24.59 -13.74
N SER A 34 -25.62 -25.71 -14.42
CA SER A 34 -24.77 -26.73 -13.84
C SER A 34 -23.40 -26.13 -13.56
N LEU A 35 -23.12 -25.91 -12.29
CA LEU A 35 -21.86 -25.34 -11.87
C LEU A 35 -20.72 -26.34 -12.14
N ALA A 36 -19.57 -25.82 -12.59
CA ALA A 36 -18.39 -26.62 -12.78
C ALA A 36 -17.73 -26.89 -11.43
N SER A 37 -17.62 -28.18 -11.08
CA SER A 37 -16.94 -28.63 -9.85
C SER A 37 -15.49 -28.12 -9.82
N LYS A 38 -15.11 -27.48 -8.72
CA LYS A 38 -13.78 -26.92 -8.53
C LYS A 38 -13.40 -26.77 -7.06
N ALA A 39 -12.32 -27.44 -6.65
CA ALA A 39 -11.81 -27.27 -5.30
C ALA A 39 -11.40 -25.80 -5.01
N PRO A 40 -11.61 -25.29 -3.78
CA PRO A 40 -11.29 -23.91 -3.40
C PRO A 40 -9.86 -23.50 -3.78
N LYS A 41 -8.87 -24.33 -3.47
CA LYS A 41 -7.47 -24.10 -3.81
C LYS A 41 -7.22 -23.98 -5.33
N GLU A 42 -7.81 -24.88 -6.14
CA GLU A 42 -7.68 -24.83 -7.59
C GLU A 42 -8.34 -23.59 -8.20
N ALA A 43 -9.47 -23.14 -7.64
CA ALA A 43 -10.11 -21.91 -8.03
C ALA A 43 -9.21 -20.69 -7.76
N VAL A 44 -8.53 -20.67 -6.61
CA VAL A 44 -7.54 -19.63 -6.26
C VAL A 44 -6.31 -19.73 -7.18
N ASP A 45 -5.82 -20.92 -7.51
CA ASP A 45 -4.72 -21.10 -8.48
C ASP A 45 -5.10 -20.53 -9.86
N LYS A 46 -6.32 -20.79 -10.33
CA LYS A 46 -6.83 -20.22 -11.59
C LYS A 46 -6.93 -18.68 -11.50
N TYR A 47 -7.33 -18.15 -10.37
CA TYR A 47 -7.40 -16.70 -10.15
C TYR A 47 -6.04 -16.02 -10.36
N PHE A 48 -4.96 -16.56 -9.79
CA PHE A 48 -3.62 -16.00 -9.97
C PHE A 48 -3.05 -16.23 -11.37
N ARG A 49 -3.30 -17.38 -12.01
CA ARG A 49 -2.85 -17.65 -13.39
C ARG A 49 -3.50 -16.72 -14.43
N THR A 50 -4.72 -16.25 -14.17
CA THR A 50 -5.49 -15.44 -15.14
C THR A 50 -5.38 -13.93 -14.89
N ARG A 51 -4.57 -13.51 -13.90
CA ARG A 51 -4.39 -12.09 -13.58
C ARG A 51 -2.93 -11.70 -13.59
N ASN A 52 -2.66 -10.57 -14.19
CA ASN A 52 -1.37 -9.90 -14.05
C ASN A 52 -1.50 -8.89 -12.90
N LEU A 53 -1.03 -9.27 -11.71
CA LEU A 53 -1.05 -8.44 -10.52
C LEU A 53 0.35 -7.92 -10.24
N GLU A 54 0.45 -6.68 -9.78
CA GLU A 54 1.69 -6.18 -9.21
C GLU A 54 2.07 -7.03 -7.99
N ALA A 55 3.37 -7.29 -7.79
CA ALA A 55 3.89 -8.20 -6.75
C ALA A 55 3.34 -7.91 -5.33
N SER A 56 3.22 -6.62 -4.96
CA SER A 56 2.68 -6.23 -3.66
C SER A 56 1.19 -6.53 -3.50
N THR A 57 0.43 -6.34 -4.58
CA THR A 57 -1.01 -6.67 -4.64
C THR A 57 -1.20 -8.17 -4.64
N GLU A 58 -0.40 -8.91 -5.42
CA GLU A 58 -0.43 -10.36 -5.44
C GLU A 58 -0.15 -10.96 -4.07
N TYR A 59 0.88 -10.47 -3.35
CA TYR A 59 1.18 -10.91 -1.99
C TYR A 59 -0.01 -10.74 -1.05
N THR A 60 -0.70 -9.59 -1.11
CA THR A 60 -1.87 -9.32 -0.27
C THR A 60 -3.04 -10.24 -0.60
N HIS A 61 -3.30 -10.46 -1.91
CA HIS A 61 -4.35 -11.37 -2.37
C HIS A 61 -4.04 -12.83 -2.01
N ARG A 62 -2.77 -13.27 -2.15
CA ARG A 62 -2.33 -14.62 -1.75
C ARG A 62 -2.57 -14.84 -0.27
N SER A 63 -2.20 -13.88 0.57
CA SER A 63 -2.45 -13.96 2.01
C SER A 63 -3.95 -14.08 2.33
N ALA A 64 -4.80 -13.27 1.70
CA ALA A 64 -6.23 -13.30 1.97
C ALA A 64 -6.92 -14.58 1.47
N LEU A 65 -6.50 -15.09 0.32
CA LEU A 65 -7.17 -16.24 -0.32
C LEU A 65 -6.58 -17.57 0.15
N TYR A 66 -5.25 -17.77 0.10
CA TYR A 66 -4.68 -19.07 0.53
C TYR A 66 -4.65 -19.22 2.05
N ASN A 67 -4.13 -18.21 2.78
CA ASN A 67 -3.89 -18.38 4.22
C ASN A 67 -5.17 -18.21 5.07
N HIS A 68 -6.27 -17.73 4.45
CA HIS A 68 -7.51 -17.52 5.19
C HIS A 68 -8.69 -18.21 4.52
N PHE A 69 -9.05 -17.88 3.27
CA PHE A 69 -10.26 -18.43 2.66
C PHE A 69 -10.14 -19.92 2.35
N VAL A 70 -9.04 -20.37 1.72
CA VAL A 70 -8.82 -21.80 1.44
C VAL A 70 -8.72 -22.59 2.74
N VAL A 71 -7.95 -22.12 3.73
CA VAL A 71 -7.85 -22.76 5.03
C VAL A 71 -9.22 -22.90 5.70
N TRP A 72 -10.05 -21.86 5.64
CA TRP A 72 -11.39 -21.93 6.20
C TRP A 72 -12.26 -22.95 5.47
N CYS A 73 -12.23 -22.97 4.14
CA CYS A 73 -12.99 -23.99 3.37
C CYS A 73 -12.57 -25.39 3.75
N GLU A 74 -11.26 -25.69 3.75
CA GLU A 74 -10.73 -27.04 3.92
C GLU A 74 -10.74 -27.52 5.36
N GLU A 75 -10.41 -26.65 6.33
CA GLU A 75 -10.17 -27.05 7.73
C GLU A 75 -11.34 -26.74 8.68
N VAL A 76 -12.22 -25.80 8.33
CA VAL A 76 -13.27 -25.32 9.22
C VAL A 76 -14.67 -25.66 8.73
N SER A 77 -14.99 -25.29 7.48
CA SER A 77 -16.34 -25.50 6.95
C SER A 77 -16.54 -26.86 6.26
N GLY A 78 -15.44 -27.51 5.83
CA GLY A 78 -15.51 -28.76 5.08
C GLY A 78 -16.04 -28.59 3.66
N ILE A 79 -15.94 -27.39 3.08
CA ILE A 79 -16.33 -27.12 1.69
C ILE A 79 -15.20 -27.56 0.76
N ASP A 80 -15.39 -28.66 0.09
CA ASP A 80 -14.41 -29.24 -0.84
C ASP A 80 -14.64 -28.78 -2.29
N ASP A 81 -15.83 -28.27 -2.61
CA ASP A 81 -16.20 -27.78 -3.94
C ASP A 81 -16.81 -26.37 -3.87
N MET A 82 -16.31 -25.48 -4.74
CA MET A 82 -16.80 -24.10 -4.82
C MET A 82 -18.29 -24.00 -5.18
N SER A 83 -18.86 -25.01 -5.85
CA SER A 83 -20.27 -25.05 -6.21
C SER A 83 -21.21 -25.16 -5.01
N GLU A 84 -20.71 -25.63 -3.88
CA GLU A 84 -21.44 -25.75 -2.61
C GLU A 84 -21.49 -24.46 -1.82
N LEU A 85 -20.62 -23.48 -2.16
CA LEU A 85 -20.48 -22.24 -1.41
C LEU A 85 -21.74 -21.38 -1.50
N THR A 86 -22.30 -21.02 -0.35
CA THR A 86 -23.51 -20.22 -0.22
C THR A 86 -23.25 -18.84 0.38
N GLY A 87 -24.27 -17.98 0.36
CA GLY A 87 -24.21 -16.68 1.03
C GLY A 87 -24.09 -16.79 2.56
N SER A 88 -24.65 -17.88 3.18
CA SER A 88 -24.48 -18.16 4.61
C SER A 88 -23.04 -18.46 4.94
N ASP A 89 -22.39 -19.30 4.15
CA ASP A 89 -20.99 -19.69 4.35
C ASP A 89 -20.05 -18.47 4.28
N LEU A 90 -20.34 -17.52 3.39
CA LEU A 90 -19.58 -16.27 3.31
C LEU A 90 -19.75 -15.39 4.56
N ALA A 91 -20.92 -15.42 5.20
CA ALA A 91 -21.14 -14.73 6.47
C ALA A 91 -20.39 -15.44 7.61
N ASP A 92 -20.43 -16.77 7.66
CA ASP A 92 -19.72 -17.58 8.66
C ASP A 92 -18.19 -17.45 8.51
N TYR A 93 -17.67 -17.46 7.27
CA TYR A 93 -16.27 -17.14 7.02
C TYR A 93 -15.86 -15.78 7.59
N ARG A 94 -16.71 -14.77 7.43
CA ARG A 94 -16.42 -13.42 7.93
C ARG A 94 -16.34 -13.40 9.47
N VAL A 95 -17.26 -14.09 10.15
CA VAL A 95 -17.26 -14.22 11.64
C VAL A 95 -15.99 -14.94 12.09
N TRP A 96 -15.73 -16.11 11.52
CA TRP A 96 -14.51 -16.88 11.82
C TRP A 96 -13.25 -16.04 11.62
N ARG A 97 -13.17 -15.33 10.48
CA ARG A 97 -11.98 -14.54 10.16
C ARG A 97 -11.72 -13.41 11.15
N ARG A 98 -12.77 -12.85 11.72
CA ARG A 98 -12.68 -11.76 12.70
C ARG A 98 -12.40 -12.27 14.12
N GLU A 99 -13.01 -13.38 14.52
CA GLU A 99 -13.10 -13.79 15.91
C GLU A 99 -12.28 -15.04 16.27
N GLU A 100 -12.08 -15.96 15.31
CA GLU A 100 -11.54 -17.28 15.59
C GLU A 100 -10.25 -17.60 14.82
N ALA A 101 -10.03 -16.97 13.66
CA ALA A 101 -8.90 -17.31 12.82
C ALA A 101 -7.57 -17.07 13.51
N PRO A 102 -6.60 -18.00 13.41
CA PRO A 102 -5.27 -17.83 13.96
C PRO A 102 -4.61 -16.56 13.40
N THR A 103 -4.38 -15.57 14.25
CA THR A 103 -3.70 -14.34 13.88
C THR A 103 -2.57 -14.04 14.85
N LYS A 104 -1.57 -13.28 14.40
CA LYS A 104 -0.50 -12.78 15.29
C LYS A 104 -0.96 -11.59 16.14
N VAL A 105 -2.19 -11.12 15.94
CA VAL A 105 -2.79 -10.00 16.65
C VAL A 105 -4.10 -10.46 17.29
N GLU A 106 -4.38 -9.96 18.48
CA GLU A 106 -5.58 -10.35 19.26
C GLU A 106 -6.89 -9.98 18.54
N GLU A 107 -6.89 -8.92 17.73
CA GLU A 107 -8.08 -8.44 17.03
C GLU A 107 -7.75 -8.00 15.59
N LEU A 108 -8.58 -8.43 14.64
CA LEU A 108 -8.48 -8.00 13.25
C LEU A 108 -9.00 -6.56 13.10
N ARG A 109 -8.11 -5.63 12.75
CA ARG A 109 -8.51 -4.23 12.56
C ARG A 109 -9.58 -4.09 11.47
N PRO A 110 -10.60 -3.21 11.64
CA PRO A 110 -11.70 -3.03 10.69
C PRO A 110 -11.23 -2.74 9.26
N LYS A 111 -10.14 -1.99 9.09
CA LYS A 111 -9.53 -1.73 7.78
C LYS A 111 -8.94 -2.98 7.12
N SER A 112 -8.36 -3.87 7.91
CA SER A 112 -7.82 -5.14 7.41
C SER A 112 -8.95 -6.08 6.99
N GLU A 113 -10.01 -6.17 7.80
CA GLU A 113 -11.22 -6.90 7.46
C GLU A 113 -11.82 -6.38 6.15
N GLN A 114 -12.05 -5.07 6.03
CA GLN A 114 -12.57 -4.46 4.81
C GLN A 114 -11.73 -4.83 3.59
N SER A 115 -10.40 -4.78 3.71
CA SER A 115 -9.49 -5.08 2.61
C SER A 115 -9.61 -6.54 2.19
N GLN A 116 -9.64 -7.48 3.13
CA GLN A 116 -9.78 -8.90 2.86
C GLN A 116 -11.14 -9.25 2.25
N GLN A 117 -12.24 -8.66 2.76
CA GLN A 117 -13.57 -8.85 2.20
C GLN A 117 -13.67 -8.29 0.76
N LYS A 118 -13.01 -7.17 0.44
CA LYS A 118 -12.93 -6.66 -0.94
C LYS A 118 -12.20 -7.63 -1.87
N ILE A 119 -11.11 -8.24 -1.41
CA ILE A 119 -10.37 -9.24 -2.18
C ILE A 119 -11.23 -10.47 -2.42
N LEU A 120 -11.89 -10.98 -1.38
CA LEU A 120 -12.79 -12.12 -1.50
C LEU A 120 -13.93 -11.83 -2.48
N ARG A 121 -14.59 -10.67 -2.39
CA ARG A 121 -15.65 -10.28 -3.34
C ARG A 121 -15.17 -10.29 -4.79
N VAL A 122 -13.96 -9.78 -5.05
CA VAL A 122 -13.37 -9.79 -6.39
C VAL A 122 -13.09 -11.23 -6.86
N PHE A 123 -12.64 -12.10 -5.96
CA PHE A 123 -12.39 -13.51 -6.26
C PHE A 123 -13.69 -14.24 -6.57
N ILE A 124 -14.72 -14.15 -5.72
CA ILE A 124 -16.03 -14.79 -5.94
C ILE A 124 -16.66 -14.31 -7.24
N LYS A 125 -16.59 -13.01 -7.54
CA LYS A 125 -17.07 -12.45 -8.82
C LYS A 125 -16.35 -13.04 -10.05
N ARG A 126 -15.11 -13.50 -9.89
CA ARG A 126 -14.40 -14.23 -10.95
C ARG A 126 -14.85 -15.69 -11.03
N CYS A 127 -15.08 -16.33 -9.90
CA CYS A 127 -15.62 -17.69 -9.83
C CYS A 127 -17.00 -17.79 -10.49
N GLU A 128 -17.86 -16.78 -10.34
CA GLU A 128 -19.13 -16.69 -11.07
C GLU A 128 -18.95 -16.72 -12.60
N LYS A 129 -17.97 -15.95 -13.11
CA LYS A 129 -17.66 -15.94 -14.56
C LYS A 129 -17.08 -17.25 -15.08
N TRP A 130 -16.59 -18.09 -14.20
CA TRP A 130 -16.06 -19.41 -14.51
C TRP A 130 -17.07 -20.52 -14.19
N GLU A 131 -18.27 -20.14 -13.75
CA GLU A 131 -19.35 -21.07 -13.38
C GLU A 131 -18.98 -22.01 -12.24
N PHE A 132 -18.08 -21.56 -11.35
CA PHE A 132 -17.68 -22.32 -10.14
C PHE A 132 -18.62 -22.08 -8.96
N VAL A 133 -19.34 -20.97 -8.94
CA VAL A 133 -20.27 -20.58 -7.90
C VAL A 133 -21.53 -19.99 -8.51
N THR A 134 -22.63 -19.98 -7.77
CA THR A 134 -23.91 -19.41 -8.19
C THR A 134 -23.75 -17.93 -8.57
N PRO A 135 -24.35 -17.48 -9.71
CA PRO A 135 -24.36 -16.09 -10.12
C PRO A 135 -24.93 -15.17 -9.02
N GLY A 136 -24.28 -14.03 -8.78
CA GLY A 136 -24.67 -13.07 -7.75
C GLY A 136 -24.12 -13.36 -6.35
N LEU A 137 -23.45 -14.48 -6.12
CA LEU A 137 -22.90 -14.84 -4.81
C LEU A 137 -21.93 -13.77 -4.25
N HIS A 138 -21.19 -13.07 -5.12
CA HIS A 138 -20.28 -12.00 -4.67
C HIS A 138 -20.97 -10.86 -3.92
N GLU A 139 -22.28 -10.66 -4.10
CA GLU A 139 -23.05 -9.62 -3.40
C GLU A 139 -23.22 -9.95 -1.92
N TYR A 140 -23.20 -11.23 -1.57
CA TYR A 140 -23.29 -11.70 -0.19
C TYR A 140 -21.98 -11.53 0.59
N VAL A 141 -20.86 -11.22 -0.07
CA VAL A 141 -19.63 -10.84 0.64
C VAL A 141 -19.81 -9.47 1.27
N LEU A 142 -20.02 -9.41 2.57
CA LEU A 142 -20.28 -8.19 3.32
C LEU A 142 -18.99 -7.38 3.50
N ILE A 143 -18.96 -6.18 2.95
CA ILE A 143 -17.84 -5.24 3.13
C ILE A 143 -18.21 -4.25 4.25
N PRO A 144 -17.46 -4.24 5.38
CA PRO A 144 -17.75 -3.31 6.46
C PRO A 144 -17.59 -1.86 6.02
N LYS A 145 -18.55 -1.01 6.45
CA LYS A 145 -18.40 0.44 6.33
C LYS A 145 -17.48 0.92 7.44
N LEU A 146 -16.46 1.67 7.06
CA LEU A 146 -15.50 2.23 8.01
C LEU A 146 -15.91 3.63 8.41
N ASN A 147 -15.73 3.97 9.67
CA ASN A 147 -15.75 5.33 10.14
C ASN A 147 -14.43 6.03 9.81
N ARG A 148 -14.37 7.35 9.95
CA ARG A 148 -13.15 8.12 9.67
C ARG A 148 -11.97 7.66 10.54
N SER A 149 -12.22 7.34 11.80
CA SER A 149 -11.24 6.78 12.74
C SER A 149 -10.68 5.42 12.30
N ASP A 150 -11.49 4.59 11.65
CA ASP A 150 -11.04 3.26 11.17
C ASP A 150 -10.21 3.36 9.88
N GLU A 151 -10.45 4.43 9.08
CA GLU A 151 -9.77 4.64 7.81
C GLU A 151 -8.41 5.34 7.94
N VAL A 152 -8.27 6.23 8.92
CA VAL A 152 -7.12 7.11 9.07
C VAL A 152 -6.34 6.73 10.31
N ARG A 153 -5.10 6.28 10.13
CA ARG A 153 -4.15 6.27 11.24
C ARG A 153 -3.74 7.71 11.50
N ASP A 154 -4.02 8.22 12.68
CA ASP A 154 -3.65 9.60 13.07
C ASP A 154 -2.16 9.74 13.40
N GLU A 155 -1.40 8.66 13.30
CA GLU A 155 0.05 8.67 13.48
C GLU A 155 0.70 9.63 12.48
N ILE A 156 1.39 10.61 13.01
CA ILE A 156 2.14 11.63 12.27
C ILE A 156 3.43 11.93 13.04
N LEU A 157 4.53 12.00 12.33
CA LEU A 157 5.76 12.54 12.92
C LEU A 157 5.70 14.06 12.82
N ASP A 158 5.66 14.73 13.95
CA ASP A 158 5.68 16.20 13.97
C ASP A 158 7.05 16.75 13.53
N SER A 159 7.05 17.99 13.03
CA SER A 159 8.25 18.61 12.46
C SER A 159 9.36 18.85 13.50
N HIS A 160 9.00 19.04 14.79
CA HIS A 160 9.98 19.21 15.85
C HIS A 160 10.75 17.92 16.11
N THR A 161 10.05 16.82 16.28
CA THR A 161 10.65 15.49 16.45
C THR A 161 11.47 15.08 15.21
N ALA A 162 10.94 15.34 14.00
CA ALA A 162 11.69 15.07 12.76
C ALA A 162 13.02 15.83 12.72
N LYS A 163 13.00 17.11 13.13
CA LYS A 163 14.22 17.93 13.22
C LYS A 163 15.18 17.40 14.27
N GLN A 164 14.71 17.02 15.46
CA GLN A 164 15.58 16.44 16.49
C GLN A 164 16.32 15.17 16.01
N ILE A 165 15.62 14.31 15.27
CA ILE A 165 16.22 13.11 14.68
C ILE A 165 17.29 13.50 13.65
N LEU A 166 16.96 14.45 12.75
CA LEU A 166 17.93 14.93 11.75
C LEU A 166 19.14 15.61 12.39
N ASP A 167 18.95 16.45 13.39
CA ASP A 167 20.04 17.13 14.12
C ASP A 167 20.95 16.08 14.82
N TRP A 168 20.37 15.01 15.39
CA TRP A 168 21.10 13.92 15.99
C TRP A 168 21.91 13.14 14.95
N LEU A 169 21.30 12.76 13.83
CA LEU A 169 21.95 12.05 12.72
C LEU A 169 23.06 12.91 12.09
N ALA A 170 22.82 14.19 11.89
CA ALA A 170 23.83 15.11 11.39
C ALA A 170 25.04 15.24 12.32
N ARG A 171 24.83 15.09 13.62
CA ARG A 171 25.91 15.20 14.61
C ARG A 171 26.73 13.92 14.77
N TYR A 172 26.05 12.76 14.78
CA TYR A 172 26.66 11.49 15.17
C TYR A 172 26.82 10.48 14.02
N GLU A 173 26.04 10.67 12.96
CA GLU A 173 25.95 9.79 11.78
C GLU A 173 26.04 10.58 10.47
N TYR A 174 26.80 11.72 10.48
CA TYR A 174 26.89 12.63 9.35
C TYR A 174 27.23 11.88 8.04
N ALA A 175 26.46 12.19 6.98
CA ALA A 175 26.56 11.60 5.66
C ALA A 175 26.54 10.05 5.64
N SER A 176 26.05 9.40 6.71
CA SER A 176 25.82 7.95 6.70
C SER A 176 24.60 7.59 5.86
N LEU A 177 24.47 6.31 5.50
CA LEU A 177 23.25 5.79 4.84
C LEU A 177 21.96 6.14 5.62
N HIS A 178 22.00 6.09 6.94
CA HIS A 178 20.89 6.42 7.82
C HIS A 178 20.51 7.90 7.72
N HIS A 179 21.52 8.78 7.79
CA HIS A 179 21.32 10.22 7.67
C HIS A 179 20.73 10.59 6.32
N VAL A 180 21.27 10.06 5.23
CA VAL A 180 20.80 10.33 3.87
C VAL A 180 19.37 9.81 3.65
N ILE A 181 19.05 8.60 4.11
CA ILE A 181 17.69 8.08 4.01
C ILE A 181 16.69 9.01 4.73
N TRP A 182 17.02 9.42 5.96
CA TRP A 182 16.17 10.32 6.74
C TRP A 182 16.00 11.67 6.08
N LEU A 183 17.10 12.27 5.64
CA LEU A 183 17.13 13.56 4.97
C LEU A 183 16.26 13.56 3.71
N LEU A 184 16.44 12.55 2.84
CA LEU A 184 15.65 12.43 1.62
C LEU A 184 14.14 12.28 1.92
N TYR A 185 13.77 11.56 2.97
CA TYR A 185 12.35 11.43 3.36
C TYR A 185 11.78 12.70 3.95
N ALA A 186 12.50 13.33 4.87
CA ALA A 186 12.05 14.52 5.58
C ALA A 186 11.91 15.74 4.66
N GLU A 187 12.69 15.79 3.57
CA GLU A 187 12.77 16.96 2.70
C GLU A 187 12.07 16.76 1.33
N SER A 188 11.80 15.55 0.92
CA SER A 188 11.14 15.30 -0.37
C SER A 188 9.64 14.97 -0.26
N GLY A 189 9.20 14.44 0.87
CA GLY A 189 7.87 13.88 1.02
C GLY A 189 7.57 12.72 0.06
N ALA A 190 8.60 12.10 -0.52
CA ALA A 190 8.43 11.00 -1.46
C ALA A 190 7.88 9.73 -0.79
N ARG A 191 7.28 8.83 -1.57
CA ARG A 191 6.93 7.49 -1.09
C ARG A 191 8.16 6.60 -1.01
N LEU A 192 8.09 5.55 -0.18
CA LEU A 192 9.16 4.57 -0.03
C LEU A 192 9.67 4.01 -1.37
N GLY A 193 8.76 3.74 -2.32
CA GLY A 193 9.13 3.29 -3.66
C GLY A 193 9.98 4.30 -4.42
N GLY A 194 9.69 5.59 -4.29
CA GLY A 194 10.46 6.66 -4.95
C GLY A 194 11.88 6.78 -4.41
N ILE A 195 12.05 6.82 -3.08
CA ILE A 195 13.40 6.88 -2.48
C ILE A 195 14.20 5.60 -2.75
N HIS A 196 13.56 4.44 -2.67
CA HIS A 196 14.18 3.16 -2.99
C HIS A 196 14.63 3.04 -4.46
N SER A 197 13.92 3.70 -5.40
CA SER A 197 14.20 3.59 -6.83
C SER A 197 15.42 4.37 -7.29
N LEU A 198 15.89 5.33 -6.50
CA LEU A 198 16.97 6.24 -6.86
C LEU A 198 18.28 5.50 -7.17
N ASP A 199 18.87 5.87 -8.29
CA ASP A 199 20.25 5.57 -8.66
C ASP A 199 21.13 6.81 -8.46
N VAL A 200 22.43 6.63 -8.49
CA VAL A 200 23.38 7.77 -8.46
C VAL A 200 23.13 8.72 -9.63
N SER A 201 22.80 8.20 -10.81
CA SER A 201 22.47 8.99 -12.00
C SER A 201 21.15 9.76 -11.90
N ASP A 202 20.30 9.45 -10.94
CA ASP A 202 19.03 10.15 -10.70
C ASP A 202 19.20 11.37 -9.77
N TYR A 203 20.39 11.57 -9.23
CA TYR A 203 20.76 12.79 -8.52
C TYR A 203 21.47 13.76 -9.46
N VAL A 204 20.95 14.96 -9.56
CA VAL A 204 21.51 16.03 -10.38
C VAL A 204 21.82 17.21 -9.49
N SER A 205 23.11 17.57 -9.40
CA SER A 205 23.61 18.78 -8.72
C SER A 205 23.55 19.96 -9.67
N GLU A 206 23.11 21.10 -9.18
CA GLU A 206 23.07 22.39 -9.87
C GLU A 206 23.84 23.45 -9.05
N ARG A 207 23.97 24.66 -9.58
CA ARG A 207 24.73 25.73 -8.93
C ARG A 207 24.15 26.15 -7.56
N ASP A 208 22.82 26.15 -7.44
CA ASP A 208 22.10 26.68 -6.27
C ASP A 208 21.12 25.61 -5.72
N GLY A 209 21.57 24.35 -5.59
CA GLY A 209 20.79 23.20 -5.16
C GLY A 209 20.90 22.02 -6.12
N GLY A 210 19.80 21.29 -6.30
CA GLY A 210 19.75 20.13 -7.20
C GLY A 210 18.36 19.52 -7.24
N TYR A 211 18.25 18.35 -7.83
CA TYR A 211 17.00 17.58 -7.85
C TYR A 211 17.23 16.09 -7.93
N LEU A 212 16.18 15.35 -7.59
CA LEU A 212 16.12 13.90 -7.65
C LEU A 212 15.11 13.51 -8.73
N GLU A 213 15.51 12.66 -9.67
CA GLU A 213 14.66 12.10 -10.71
C GLU A 213 13.98 10.82 -10.20
N LEU A 214 12.69 10.89 -9.90
CA LEU A 214 11.93 9.72 -9.54
C LEU A 214 11.36 9.05 -10.80
N ARG A 215 11.85 7.85 -11.13
CA ARG A 215 11.54 7.14 -12.38
C ARG A 215 10.96 5.76 -12.11
N HIS A 216 10.02 5.34 -12.94
CA HIS A 216 9.35 4.03 -12.89
C HIS A 216 10.09 3.04 -13.79
N ARG A 217 10.74 2.04 -13.18
CA ARG A 217 11.55 1.04 -13.91
C ARG A 217 11.16 -0.37 -13.46
N PRO A 218 9.98 -0.87 -13.88
CA PRO A 218 9.48 -2.19 -13.48
C PRO A 218 10.37 -3.33 -13.97
N GLU A 219 10.97 -3.20 -15.15
CA GLU A 219 11.92 -4.15 -15.74
C GLU A 219 13.20 -4.30 -14.91
N ALA A 220 13.53 -3.28 -14.11
CA ALA A 220 14.68 -3.26 -13.21
C ALA A 220 14.27 -3.28 -11.72
N GLY A 221 13.13 -3.85 -11.40
CA GLY A 221 12.67 -4.09 -10.03
C GLY A 221 12.34 -2.85 -9.19
N THR A 222 12.38 -1.64 -9.77
CA THR A 222 12.08 -0.39 -9.07
C THR A 222 10.84 0.30 -9.63
N THR A 223 9.70 0.12 -8.93
CA THR A 223 8.41 0.66 -9.35
C THR A 223 7.98 1.85 -8.50
N LEU A 224 7.34 2.83 -9.14
CA LEU A 224 6.57 3.88 -8.48
C LEU A 224 5.12 3.41 -8.30
N LYS A 225 4.45 3.91 -7.26
CA LYS A 225 3.08 3.46 -6.92
C LYS A 225 2.07 3.74 -8.04
N ASN A 226 2.22 4.87 -8.74
CA ASN A 226 1.34 5.29 -9.82
C ASN A 226 1.94 5.03 -11.21
N GLY A 227 2.96 4.15 -11.30
CA GLY A 227 3.61 3.86 -12.57
C GLY A 227 4.31 5.09 -13.17
N GLU A 228 4.28 5.23 -14.47
CA GLU A 228 4.84 6.36 -15.23
C GLU A 228 4.20 7.70 -14.83
N GLU A 229 2.90 7.72 -14.49
CA GLU A 229 2.23 8.94 -14.00
C GLU A 229 2.82 9.46 -12.68
N GLY A 230 3.55 8.64 -11.95
CA GLY A 230 4.25 9.01 -10.72
C GLY A 230 5.66 9.56 -10.93
N GLU A 231 6.17 9.60 -12.17
CA GLU A 231 7.49 10.14 -12.50
C GLU A 231 7.52 11.65 -12.33
N ARG A 232 8.60 12.15 -11.74
CA ARG A 232 8.79 13.57 -11.48
C ARG A 232 10.19 13.89 -11.00
N ASP A 233 10.55 15.16 -11.09
CA ASP A 233 11.76 15.72 -10.51
C ASP A 233 11.41 16.44 -9.20
N VAL A 234 12.18 16.14 -8.15
CA VAL A 234 11.98 16.70 -6.83
C VAL A 234 13.20 17.55 -6.46
N SER A 235 13.02 18.87 -6.43
CA SER A 235 14.09 19.80 -6.07
C SER A 235 14.55 19.57 -4.62
N ILE A 236 15.86 19.72 -4.40
CA ILE A 236 16.51 19.67 -3.08
C ILE A 236 17.41 20.89 -2.90
N THR A 237 17.65 21.26 -1.65
CA THR A 237 18.47 22.42 -1.30
C THR A 237 19.96 22.12 -1.45
N GLN A 238 20.80 23.17 -1.51
CA GLN A 238 22.25 23.03 -1.56
C GLN A 238 22.82 22.25 -0.37
N ASP A 239 22.27 22.44 0.83
CA ASP A 239 22.69 21.71 2.02
C ASP A 239 22.50 20.21 1.88
N ILE A 240 21.39 19.79 1.25
CA ILE A 240 21.13 18.39 0.96
C ILE A 240 22.11 17.87 -0.09
N CYS A 241 22.38 18.64 -1.13
CA CYS A 241 23.37 18.29 -2.14
C CYS A 241 24.75 18.05 -1.52
N ASN A 242 25.22 18.94 -0.67
CA ASN A 242 26.51 18.81 0.01
C ASN A 242 26.58 17.51 0.82
N ILE A 243 25.53 17.18 1.57
CA ILE A 243 25.47 15.94 2.35
C ILE A 243 25.44 14.69 1.44
N LEU A 244 24.72 14.77 0.31
CA LEU A 244 24.69 13.67 -0.67
C LEU A 244 26.06 13.48 -1.34
N GLU A 245 26.76 14.55 -1.67
CA GLU A 245 28.10 14.50 -2.25
C GLU A 245 29.09 13.87 -1.24
N ASP A 246 29.10 14.30 0.02
CA ASP A 246 29.90 13.69 1.08
C ASP A 246 29.56 12.20 1.30
N TYR A 247 28.27 11.84 1.18
CA TYR A 247 27.85 10.43 1.25
C TYR A 247 28.38 9.62 0.07
N LEU A 248 28.27 10.15 -1.14
CA LEU A 248 28.70 9.48 -2.38
C LEU A 248 30.22 9.27 -2.39
N ASP A 249 30.98 10.27 -1.93
CA ASP A 249 32.43 10.27 -1.95
C ASP A 249 33.03 9.36 -0.86
N ASP A 250 32.49 9.42 0.38
CA ASP A 250 33.15 8.82 1.53
C ASP A 250 32.42 7.60 2.14
N LYS A 251 31.09 7.55 2.10
CA LYS A 251 30.29 6.62 2.91
C LYS A 251 29.52 5.59 2.13
N ARG A 252 29.19 5.92 0.87
CA ARG A 252 28.42 5.01 0.04
C ARG A 252 29.24 3.74 -0.24
N VAL A 253 28.62 2.58 0.00
CA VAL A 253 29.22 1.30 -0.40
C VAL A 253 29.12 1.18 -1.91
N ASP A 254 30.25 1.02 -2.60
CA ASP A 254 30.28 0.89 -4.05
C ASP A 254 29.79 -0.50 -4.47
N GLN A 255 28.51 -0.58 -4.74
CA GLN A 255 27.81 -1.80 -5.16
C GLN A 255 26.81 -1.49 -6.27
N THR A 256 26.64 -2.44 -7.18
CA THR A 256 25.56 -2.45 -8.16
C THR A 256 24.42 -3.36 -7.68
N ASP A 257 23.22 -3.17 -8.23
CA ASP A 257 22.11 -4.09 -8.01
C ASP A 257 22.14 -5.26 -9.02
N GLU A 258 21.21 -6.19 -8.88
CA GLU A 258 21.07 -7.38 -9.75
C GLU A 258 20.83 -7.05 -11.23
N TYR A 259 20.47 -5.81 -11.53
CA TYR A 259 20.26 -5.30 -12.90
C TYR A 259 21.47 -4.51 -13.43
N GLY A 260 22.59 -4.49 -12.69
CA GLY A 260 23.81 -3.77 -13.05
C GLY A 260 23.71 -2.25 -12.90
N ARG A 261 22.69 -1.74 -12.20
CA ARG A 261 22.50 -0.31 -11.91
C ARG A 261 23.32 0.07 -10.67
N THR A 262 23.62 1.36 -10.54
CA THR A 262 24.33 1.93 -9.39
C THR A 262 23.34 2.63 -8.45
N PRO A 263 22.76 1.93 -7.45
CA PRO A 263 21.76 2.54 -6.56
C PRO A 263 22.34 3.69 -5.76
N LEU A 264 21.55 4.74 -5.51
CA LEU A 264 21.97 5.82 -4.62
C LEU A 264 22.15 5.30 -3.18
N LEU A 265 21.23 4.49 -2.71
CA LEU A 265 21.22 3.95 -1.35
C LEU A 265 21.66 2.48 -1.37
N THR A 266 22.84 2.19 -0.83
CA THR A 266 23.48 0.87 -0.89
C THR A 266 23.88 0.33 0.48
N THR A 267 23.91 -0.99 0.56
CA THR A 267 24.57 -1.77 1.62
C THR A 267 25.61 -2.69 0.97
N SER A 268 26.32 -3.48 1.76
CA SER A 268 27.22 -4.53 1.25
C SER A 268 26.52 -5.57 0.37
N HIS A 269 25.20 -5.60 0.35
CA HIS A 269 24.36 -6.50 -0.44
C HIS A 269 23.73 -5.84 -1.68
N GLY A 270 24.19 -4.66 -2.08
CA GLY A 270 23.63 -3.88 -3.18
C GLY A 270 22.55 -2.90 -2.72
N ARG A 271 21.53 -2.69 -3.55
CA ARG A 271 20.41 -1.76 -3.26
C ARG A 271 19.75 -2.07 -1.92
N VAL A 272 19.65 -1.05 -1.05
CA VAL A 272 18.98 -1.21 0.23
C VAL A 272 17.52 -1.62 0.05
N SER A 273 17.07 -2.70 0.71
CA SER A 273 15.71 -3.19 0.57
C SER A 273 14.68 -2.24 1.20
N LYS A 274 13.43 -2.23 0.66
CA LYS A 274 12.31 -1.48 1.25
C LYS A 274 12.03 -1.88 2.72
N SER A 275 12.26 -3.14 3.07
CA SER A 275 12.14 -3.63 4.46
C SER A 275 13.22 -3.06 5.36
N THR A 276 14.46 -3.03 4.91
CA THR A 276 15.59 -2.43 5.64
C THR A 276 15.37 -0.94 5.90
N ILE A 277 14.92 -0.19 4.88
CA ILE A 277 14.56 1.23 5.05
C ILE A 277 13.48 1.39 6.13
N ARG A 278 12.42 0.57 6.12
CA ARG A 278 11.39 0.63 7.19
C ARG A 278 11.96 0.33 8.57
N THR A 279 12.84 -0.66 8.67
CA THR A 279 13.53 -1.01 9.94
C THR A 279 14.34 0.18 10.45
N TYR A 280 15.02 0.92 9.59
CA TYR A 280 15.74 2.12 9.99
C TYR A 280 14.80 3.22 10.52
N PHE A 281 13.64 3.42 9.90
CA PHE A 281 12.65 4.37 10.42
C PHE A 281 12.12 3.96 11.78
N TYR A 282 11.73 2.69 11.97
CA TYR A 282 11.35 2.20 13.29
C TYR A 282 12.47 2.38 14.32
N ALA A 283 13.72 2.15 13.93
CA ALA A 283 14.84 2.28 14.83
C ALA A 283 15.07 3.73 15.28
N TRP A 284 15.06 4.69 14.34
CA TRP A 284 15.39 6.09 14.63
C TRP A 284 14.22 6.91 15.18
N THR A 285 12.99 6.47 15.06
CA THR A 285 11.84 7.12 15.69
C THR A 285 11.61 6.73 17.14
N ARG A 286 12.35 5.73 17.65
CA ARG A 286 12.33 5.45 19.10
C ARG A 286 12.96 6.63 19.86
N PRO A 287 12.31 7.19 20.90
CA PRO A 287 12.86 8.31 21.66
C PRO A 287 14.28 8.05 22.18
N CYS A 288 14.53 6.88 22.72
CA CYS A 288 15.86 6.52 23.26
C CYS A 288 16.98 6.45 22.18
N ALA A 289 16.66 6.22 20.91
CA ALA A 289 17.64 6.16 19.82
C ALA A 289 18.30 7.51 19.55
N VAL A 290 17.62 8.61 19.86
CA VAL A 290 18.10 9.97 19.67
C VAL A 290 18.35 10.71 20.99
N GLY A 291 18.56 9.97 22.07
CA GLY A 291 18.90 10.50 23.38
C GLY A 291 17.75 11.15 24.16
N MET A 292 16.49 10.89 23.75
CA MET A 292 15.32 11.33 24.53
C MET A 292 14.94 10.27 25.57
N GLU A 293 14.32 10.70 26.67
CA GLU A 293 13.81 9.83 27.70
C GLU A 293 12.69 8.91 27.14
N CYS A 294 12.65 7.68 27.63
CA CYS A 294 11.61 6.72 27.27
C CYS A 294 10.28 7.11 27.93
N PRO A 295 9.20 7.42 27.18
CA PRO A 295 7.90 7.78 27.77
C PRO A 295 7.27 6.65 28.62
N TYR A 296 7.77 5.42 28.46
CA TYR A 296 7.28 4.23 29.18
C TYR A 296 8.19 3.85 30.36
N ASN A 297 9.16 4.71 30.71
CA ASN A 297 10.14 4.45 31.80
C ASN A 297 10.86 3.10 31.66
N ARG A 298 11.11 2.65 30.40
CA ARG A 298 11.87 1.43 30.13
C ARG A 298 13.35 1.76 30.07
N ASP A 299 14.18 0.91 30.66
CA ASP A 299 15.62 0.98 30.47
C ASP A 299 15.98 0.53 29.06
N PRO A 300 16.64 1.36 28.24
CA PRO A 300 17.07 0.98 26.88
C PRO A 300 17.94 -0.28 26.86
N ASP A 301 18.76 -0.50 27.89
CA ASP A 301 19.65 -1.65 27.99
C ASP A 301 18.91 -2.96 28.28
N GLU A 302 17.68 -2.89 28.80
CA GLU A 302 16.81 -4.04 29.05
C GLU A 302 15.68 -4.17 28.04
N CYS A 303 15.40 -3.14 27.24
CA CYS A 303 14.31 -3.11 26.29
C CYS A 303 14.65 -3.81 24.97
N ASP A 304 13.95 -4.90 24.63
CA ASP A 304 14.21 -5.66 23.41
C ASP A 304 14.06 -4.79 22.13
N ALA A 305 13.07 -3.90 22.11
CA ALA A 305 12.89 -2.97 21.01
C ALA A 305 14.08 -1.99 20.87
N ALA A 306 14.82 -1.69 21.92
CA ALA A 306 15.99 -0.82 21.88
C ALA A 306 17.27 -1.57 21.46
N LYS A 307 17.44 -2.80 21.92
CA LYS A 307 18.63 -3.62 21.68
C LYS A 307 18.84 -4.03 20.22
N ARG A 308 17.76 -4.21 19.47
CA ARG A 308 17.80 -4.75 18.10
C ARG A 308 16.93 -3.94 17.15
N ASN A 309 17.49 -3.44 16.09
CA ASN A 309 16.76 -2.67 15.08
C ASN A 309 15.61 -3.49 14.43
N ASN A 310 15.78 -4.80 14.27
CA ASN A 310 14.75 -5.67 13.74
C ASN A 310 13.50 -5.79 14.66
N TRP A 311 13.63 -5.41 15.93
CA TRP A 311 12.55 -5.41 16.93
C TRP A 311 12.08 -3.99 17.26
N ALA A 312 12.66 -2.98 16.61
CA ALA A 312 12.32 -1.58 16.84
C ALA A 312 10.83 -1.27 16.67
N TYR A 313 10.13 -2.02 15.81
CA TYR A 313 8.69 -1.89 15.57
C TYR A 313 7.83 -2.23 16.80
N GLU A 314 8.39 -2.90 17.82
CA GLU A 314 7.70 -3.21 19.08
C GLU A 314 7.71 -2.02 20.07
N CYS A 315 8.49 -0.99 19.80
CA CYS A 315 8.39 0.24 20.56
C CYS A 315 7.08 0.96 20.19
N PRO A 316 6.22 1.31 21.17
CA PRO A 316 4.93 1.96 20.87
C PRO A 316 5.07 3.29 20.12
N ASP A 317 6.18 4.03 20.33
CA ASP A 317 6.43 5.32 19.68
C ASP A 317 7.21 5.19 18.38
N SER A 318 7.58 3.96 17.97
CA SER A 318 8.26 3.77 16.70
C SER A 318 7.32 3.96 15.52
N LEU A 319 7.78 4.66 14.49
CA LEU A 319 6.98 5.02 13.33
C LEU A 319 7.56 4.45 12.04
N SER A 320 6.69 4.00 11.15
CA SER A 320 7.07 3.61 9.79
C SER A 320 7.23 4.85 8.87
N THR A 321 7.56 4.61 7.60
CA THR A 321 7.81 5.67 6.62
C THR A 321 6.59 6.57 6.33
N HIS A 322 5.35 6.07 6.46
CA HIS A 322 4.17 6.83 6.08
C HIS A 322 3.85 8.01 7.03
N PRO A 323 3.93 7.87 8.36
CA PRO A 323 3.82 8.97 9.30
C PRO A 323 4.80 10.12 9.07
N ILE A 324 6.03 9.81 8.61
CA ILE A 324 7.06 10.82 8.30
C ILE A 324 6.66 11.64 7.08
N ARG A 325 6.30 10.98 5.98
CA ARG A 325 5.74 11.67 4.81
C ARG A 325 4.50 12.49 5.16
N LYS A 326 3.64 11.97 6.06
CA LYS A 326 2.46 12.69 6.54
C LYS A 326 2.85 13.96 7.30
N GLY A 327 3.90 13.88 8.12
CA GLY A 327 4.50 15.01 8.82
C GLY A 327 4.99 16.09 7.86
N TYR A 328 5.80 15.71 6.87
CA TYR A 328 6.29 16.61 5.83
C TYR A 328 5.14 17.35 5.13
N ILE A 329 4.19 16.61 4.55
CA ILE A 329 3.06 17.22 3.81
C ILE A 329 2.26 18.18 4.71
N THR A 330 2.00 17.80 5.96
CA THR A 330 1.26 18.64 6.93
C THR A 330 2.04 19.91 7.28
N ALA A 331 3.36 19.80 7.45
CA ALA A 331 4.23 20.95 7.73
C ALA A 331 4.23 21.93 6.56
N GLU A 332 4.38 21.44 5.32
CA GLU A 332 4.36 22.27 4.12
C GLU A 332 3.00 22.98 3.89
N LEU A 333 1.89 22.26 4.16
CA LEU A 333 0.55 22.88 4.12
C LEU A 333 0.41 23.99 5.16
N LYS A 334 0.95 23.82 6.38
CA LYS A 334 0.96 24.83 7.43
C LYS A 334 1.86 26.03 7.06
N ALA A 335 2.99 25.76 6.41
CA ALA A 335 3.89 26.80 5.90
C ALA A 335 3.28 27.61 4.73
N GLY A 336 2.14 27.16 4.17
CA GLY A 336 1.41 27.90 3.14
C GLY A 336 1.71 27.45 1.72
N VAL A 337 2.44 26.35 1.54
CA VAL A 337 2.69 25.79 0.20
C VAL A 337 1.35 25.40 -0.45
N PRO A 338 1.08 25.84 -1.70
CA PRO A 338 -0.15 25.50 -2.41
C PRO A 338 -0.35 24.00 -2.57
N LYS A 339 -1.59 23.52 -2.40
CA LYS A 339 -1.95 22.10 -2.53
C LYS A 339 -1.59 21.49 -3.89
N THR A 340 -1.73 22.27 -4.96
CA THR A 340 -1.35 21.86 -6.31
C THR A 340 0.12 21.48 -6.40
N LEU A 341 1.01 22.33 -5.87
CA LEU A 341 2.45 22.06 -5.84
C LEU A 341 2.79 20.85 -4.99
N LEU A 342 2.15 20.68 -3.83
CA LEU A 342 2.34 19.49 -3.00
C LEU A 342 1.76 18.23 -3.61
N SER A 343 0.65 18.35 -4.35
CA SER A 343 0.05 17.25 -5.12
C SER A 343 1.06 16.68 -6.11
N GLU A 344 1.67 17.53 -6.90
CA GLU A 344 2.68 17.18 -7.90
C GLU A 344 3.97 16.67 -7.22
N ARG A 345 4.56 17.47 -6.32
CA ARG A 345 5.81 17.12 -5.63
C ARG A 345 5.73 15.78 -4.90
N CYS A 346 4.64 15.53 -4.19
CA CYS A 346 4.46 14.33 -3.39
C CYS A 346 3.72 13.20 -4.11
N ASP A 347 3.28 13.39 -5.35
CA ASP A 347 2.46 12.41 -6.08
C ASP A 347 1.26 11.96 -5.22
N VAL A 348 0.40 12.92 -4.85
CA VAL A 348 -0.80 12.69 -4.04
C VAL A 348 -1.92 13.60 -4.54
N SER A 349 -3.09 13.06 -4.85
CA SER A 349 -4.20 13.89 -5.33
C SER A 349 -4.67 14.89 -4.26
N GLU A 350 -5.12 16.08 -4.69
CA GLU A 350 -5.65 17.11 -3.78
C GLU A 350 -6.79 16.57 -2.90
N LYS A 351 -7.64 15.70 -3.43
CA LYS A 351 -8.70 15.03 -2.67
C LYS A 351 -8.15 14.21 -1.49
N ILE A 352 -7.00 13.57 -1.68
CA ILE A 352 -6.31 12.83 -0.62
C ILE A 352 -5.63 13.79 0.36
N LEU A 353 -5.07 14.91 -0.14
CA LEU A 353 -4.55 15.96 0.73
C LEU A 353 -5.65 16.50 1.65
N ASP A 354 -6.83 16.80 1.13
CA ASP A 354 -7.97 17.28 1.92
C ASP A 354 -8.45 16.26 2.96
N LYS A 355 -8.49 15.00 2.59
CA LYS A 355 -9.01 13.94 3.46
C LYS A 355 -8.05 13.57 4.60
N HIS A 356 -6.75 13.53 4.34
CA HIS A 356 -5.78 12.88 5.22
C HIS A 356 -4.68 13.78 5.77
N TYR A 357 -4.50 14.99 5.21
CA TYR A 357 -3.35 15.85 5.56
C TYR A 357 -3.76 17.27 5.93
N ASP A 358 -4.83 17.81 5.37
CA ASP A 358 -5.25 19.17 5.63
C ASP A 358 -6.22 19.25 6.81
N HIS A 359 -5.65 19.26 8.02
CA HIS A 359 -6.38 19.46 9.27
C HIS A 359 -6.39 20.93 9.73
N ARG A 360 -5.98 21.87 8.85
CA ARG A 360 -5.94 23.30 9.16
C ARG A 360 -7.34 23.85 9.38
N THR A 361 -7.47 24.73 10.37
CA THR A 361 -8.67 25.55 10.56
C THR A 361 -8.86 26.52 9.39
N GLU A 362 -10.06 27.08 9.24
CA GLU A 362 -10.29 28.10 8.20
C GLU A 362 -9.42 29.36 8.40
N GLN A 363 -9.08 29.70 9.65
CA GLN A 363 -8.14 30.79 9.93
C GLN A 363 -6.72 30.46 9.46
N GLU A 364 -6.24 29.24 9.69
CA GLU A 364 -4.92 28.82 9.20
C GLU A 364 -4.89 28.75 7.67
N LYS A 365 -5.94 28.27 7.04
CA LYS A 365 -6.09 28.30 5.58
C LYS A 365 -6.09 29.72 5.03
N MET A 366 -6.75 30.65 5.70
CA MET A 366 -6.75 32.07 5.31
C MET A 366 -5.36 32.69 5.43
N LYS A 367 -4.63 32.42 6.53
CA LYS A 367 -3.25 32.87 6.73
C LYS A 367 -2.31 32.34 5.66
N ALA A 368 -2.41 31.04 5.36
CA ALA A 368 -1.61 30.40 4.31
C ALA A 368 -1.87 31.02 2.92
N ARG A 369 -3.14 31.30 2.57
CA ARG A 369 -3.49 31.99 1.31
C ARG A 369 -2.89 33.41 1.26
N ARG A 370 -2.91 34.13 2.38
CA ARG A 370 -2.30 35.46 2.47
C ARG A 370 -0.80 35.40 2.18
N ILE A 371 -0.07 34.51 2.84
CA ILE A 371 1.37 34.30 2.63
C ILE A 371 1.69 34.01 1.16
N ALA A 372 0.95 33.09 0.55
CA ALA A 372 1.15 32.72 -0.85
C ALA A 372 0.94 33.92 -1.81
N ILE A 373 -0.09 34.73 -1.56
CA ILE A 373 -0.37 35.96 -2.34
C ILE A 373 0.74 37.00 -2.14
N GLU A 374 1.18 37.24 -0.91
CA GLU A 374 2.26 38.18 -0.62
C GLU A 374 3.60 37.78 -1.28
N MET A 375 3.94 36.49 -1.24
CA MET A 375 5.13 35.95 -1.92
C MET A 375 5.04 36.13 -3.44
N SER A 376 3.88 35.87 -4.03
CA SER A 376 3.65 36.09 -5.45
C SER A 376 3.81 37.55 -5.85
N HIS A 377 3.31 38.47 -5.04
CA HIS A 377 3.45 39.92 -5.30
C HIS A 377 4.89 40.43 -5.14
N LYS A 378 5.67 39.88 -4.19
CA LYS A 378 7.09 40.20 -4.04
C LYS A 378 7.92 39.77 -5.27
N ARG A 379 7.57 38.63 -5.90
CA ARG A 379 8.26 38.14 -7.10
C ARG A 379 7.83 38.88 -8.37
N ASN A 380 6.61 39.36 -8.42
CA ASN A 380 6.04 40.01 -9.60
C ASN A 380 5.09 41.14 -9.14
N PRO A 381 5.60 42.33 -8.80
CA PRO A 381 4.77 43.46 -8.35
C PRO A 381 3.81 43.84 -9.50
N ARG A 382 2.52 43.56 -9.32
CA ARG A 382 1.47 43.84 -10.32
C ARG A 382 1.09 45.31 -10.37
N TYR A 383 1.39 46.06 -9.29
CA TYR A 383 1.15 47.50 -9.15
C TYR A 383 2.43 48.12 -8.60
N GLY A 384 3.06 48.95 -9.40
CA GLY A 384 4.23 49.70 -8.94
C GLY A 384 3.90 50.50 -7.68
N ALA A 385 4.75 50.37 -6.67
CA ALA A 385 4.80 51.28 -5.53
C ALA A 385 5.64 52.50 -5.93
#